data_18377f3560bff4092c74803a8f357871
#
_entry.id   18377f3560bff4092c74803a8f357871
#
_cell.length_a   1.000
_cell.length_b   1.000
_cell.length_c   1.000
_cell.angle_alpha   90.00
_cell.angle_beta   90.00
_cell.angle_gamma   90.00
#
_symmetry.space_group_name_H-M   'P 1'
#
loop_
_entity.id
_entity.type
_entity.pdbx_description
1 polymer ?
#
loop_
_entity_poly.entity_id
_entity_poly.type
_entity_poly.pdbx_seq_one_letter_code
_entity_poly.pdbx_strand_id
1 'polypeptide(L)'
;SKTYAMAGWRIGFAVGNKTLIEALTKIKSYVDYGAFTPVQVAATAALNGSQKCVEEIRETYKKRRDVLIESFERAGWDKIPAPEASMFVWAPLPKKYKKMGSMKFAKNLMINADVAVAPGLAFGKGGEGFVRIGLVENTQRIRQAAKNIKKYFNT
;
A
#
# COMPACT_ATOMS: atom_id res chain seq x y z
N SER A 1 -8.34 3.28 9.08
CA SER A 1 -7.59 4.14 8.14
C SER A 1 -7.76 3.68 6.68
N LYS A 2 -7.65 2.38 6.36
CA LYS A 2 -7.64 1.89 4.97
C LYS A 2 -9.04 1.50 4.51
N THR A 3 -9.77 0.76 5.32
CA THR A 3 -11.12 0.26 5.02
C THR A 3 -12.11 1.38 4.62
N TYR A 4 -12.05 2.51 5.32
CA TYR A 4 -12.94 3.67 5.09
C TYR A 4 -12.23 4.85 4.41
N ALA A 5 -11.04 4.66 3.84
CA ALA A 5 -10.21 5.73 3.26
C ALA A 5 -9.97 6.91 4.23
N MET A 6 -9.92 6.65 5.53
CA MET A 6 -9.81 7.65 6.62
C MET A 6 -8.37 7.80 7.14
N ALA A 7 -7.36 7.61 6.31
CA ALA A 7 -5.96 7.68 6.75
C ALA A 7 -5.58 9.06 7.33
N GLY A 8 -6.11 10.14 6.76
CA GLY A 8 -5.88 11.52 7.22
C GLY A 8 -6.53 11.86 8.57
N TRP A 9 -7.55 11.11 8.99
CA TRP A 9 -8.26 11.31 10.26
C TRP A 9 -7.47 10.85 11.49
N ARG A 10 -6.40 10.09 11.30
CA ARG A 10 -5.47 9.65 12.35
C ARG A 10 -6.18 8.95 13.51
N ILE A 11 -7.09 8.04 13.22
CA ILE A 11 -7.86 7.26 14.20
C ILE A 11 -7.56 5.76 14.06
N GLY A 12 -7.50 5.10 15.18
CA GLY A 12 -7.42 3.65 15.32
C GLY A 12 -7.98 3.24 16.66
N PHE A 13 -8.24 1.95 16.85
CA PHE A 13 -8.67 1.38 18.12
C PHE A 13 -7.97 0.05 18.37
N ALA A 14 -7.88 -0.32 19.63
CA ALA A 14 -7.36 -1.61 20.05
C ALA A 14 -8.42 -2.36 20.87
N VAL A 15 -8.58 -3.64 20.60
CA VAL A 15 -9.40 -4.58 21.36
C VAL A 15 -8.59 -5.84 21.63
N GLY A 16 -8.85 -6.51 22.74
CA GLY A 16 -8.11 -7.72 23.06
C GLY A 16 -8.12 -8.10 24.53
N ASN A 17 -7.04 -8.73 24.98
CA ASN A 17 -6.90 -9.16 26.37
C ASN A 17 -7.08 -7.99 27.34
N LYS A 18 -7.94 -8.17 28.36
CA LYS A 18 -8.31 -7.15 29.34
C LYS A 18 -7.08 -6.48 29.98
N THR A 19 -6.14 -7.27 30.48
CA THR A 19 -4.94 -6.77 31.16
C THR A 19 -4.08 -5.88 30.24
N LEU A 20 -3.94 -6.27 28.96
CA LEU A 20 -3.18 -5.47 27.98
C LEU A 20 -3.91 -4.18 27.63
N ILE A 21 -5.24 -4.22 27.47
CA ILE A 21 -6.03 -3.01 27.19
C ILE A 21 -6.01 -2.05 28.37
N GLU A 22 -6.14 -2.54 29.60
CA GLU A 22 -6.03 -1.73 30.81
C GLU A 22 -4.65 -1.06 30.94
N ALA A 23 -3.56 -1.80 30.69
CA ALA A 23 -2.21 -1.25 30.68
C ALA A 23 -2.04 -0.18 29.60
N LEU A 24 -2.54 -0.43 28.37
CA LEU A 24 -2.52 0.55 27.28
C LEU A 24 -3.32 1.81 27.64
N THR A 25 -4.51 1.65 28.23
CA THR A 25 -5.36 2.77 28.67
C THR A 25 -4.66 3.61 29.71
N LYS A 26 -4.01 2.97 30.69
CA LYS A 26 -3.23 3.68 31.72
C LYS A 26 -2.07 4.47 31.13
N ILE A 27 -1.27 3.87 30.25
CA ILE A 27 -0.16 4.57 29.60
C ILE A 27 -0.70 5.75 28.75
N LYS A 28 -1.74 5.50 27.98
CA LYS A 28 -2.34 6.52 27.09
C LYS A 28 -2.88 7.70 27.86
N SER A 29 -3.44 7.51 29.07
CA SER A 29 -3.92 8.59 29.91
C SER A 29 -2.83 9.59 30.36
N TYR A 30 -1.56 9.18 30.32
CA TYR A 30 -0.41 10.06 30.61
C TYR A 30 0.24 10.62 29.33
N VAL A 31 0.08 9.96 28.18
CA VAL A 31 0.70 10.37 26.91
C VAL A 31 -0.14 11.41 26.18
N ASP A 32 -1.45 11.25 26.19
CA ASP A 32 -2.40 12.19 25.59
C ASP A 32 -3.71 12.21 26.39
N TYR A 33 -4.50 13.25 26.19
CA TYR A 33 -5.82 13.40 26.82
C TYR A 33 -6.95 12.73 26.03
N GLY A 34 -6.62 11.84 25.10
CA GLY A 34 -7.54 11.15 24.23
C GLY A 34 -7.60 11.71 22.81
N ALA A 35 -8.24 10.98 21.92
CA ALA A 35 -8.44 11.41 20.55
C ALA A 35 -9.52 12.52 20.50
N PHE A 36 -9.37 13.47 19.58
CA PHE A 36 -10.34 14.55 19.37
C PHE A 36 -11.75 14.00 19.14
N THR A 37 -12.72 14.40 19.94
CA THR A 37 -14.08 13.82 19.96
C THR A 37 -14.76 13.75 18.60
N PRO A 38 -14.74 14.78 17.74
CA PRO A 38 -15.33 14.68 16.39
C PRO A 38 -14.76 13.54 15.54
N VAL A 39 -13.48 13.23 15.69
CA VAL A 39 -12.84 12.09 14.99
C VAL A 39 -13.36 10.76 15.52
N GLN A 40 -13.60 10.65 16.84
CA GLN A 40 -14.20 9.46 17.45
C GLN A 40 -15.65 9.26 16.97
N VAL A 41 -16.43 10.34 16.89
CA VAL A 41 -17.80 10.32 16.35
C VAL A 41 -17.80 9.87 14.90
N ALA A 42 -16.90 10.43 14.07
CA ALA A 42 -16.76 10.02 12.67
C ALA A 42 -16.39 8.55 12.52
N ALA A 43 -15.47 8.03 13.35
CA ALA A 43 -15.10 6.62 13.35
C ALA A 43 -16.28 5.72 13.76
N THR A 44 -17.05 6.13 14.76
CA THR A 44 -18.27 5.43 15.21
C THR A 44 -19.33 5.40 14.10
N ALA A 45 -19.54 6.51 13.41
CA ALA A 45 -20.45 6.57 12.27
C ALA A 45 -19.97 5.66 11.11
N ALA A 46 -18.68 5.61 10.83
CA ALA A 46 -18.11 4.72 9.81
C ALA A 46 -18.30 3.24 10.16
N LEU A 47 -18.13 2.86 11.44
CA LEU A 47 -18.27 1.48 11.88
C LEU A 47 -19.73 1.00 11.94
N ASN A 48 -20.65 1.87 12.37
CA ASN A 48 -22.06 1.53 12.56
C ASN A 48 -22.95 1.84 11.34
N GLY A 49 -22.45 2.63 10.41
CA GLY A 49 -23.17 3.03 9.20
C GLY A 49 -23.16 1.98 8.09
N SER A 50 -23.70 2.36 6.93
CA SER A 50 -23.70 1.49 5.75
C SER A 50 -22.28 1.12 5.34
N GLN A 51 -22.05 -0.17 5.09
CA GLN A 51 -20.76 -0.68 4.62
C GLN A 51 -20.62 -0.69 3.10
N LYS A 52 -21.57 -0.11 2.37
CA LYS A 52 -21.53 -0.03 0.89
C LYS A 52 -20.26 0.64 0.36
N CYS A 53 -19.79 1.70 1.03
CA CYS A 53 -18.55 2.36 0.67
C CYS A 53 -17.31 1.43 0.76
N VAL A 54 -17.31 0.48 1.70
CA VAL A 54 -16.23 -0.51 1.85
C VAL A 54 -16.18 -1.44 0.64
N GLU A 55 -17.35 -1.89 0.15
CA GLU A 55 -17.44 -2.72 -1.05
C GLU A 55 -16.95 -1.95 -2.29
N GLU A 56 -17.35 -0.70 -2.46
CA GLU A 56 -16.92 0.17 -3.57
C GLU A 56 -15.41 0.41 -3.56
N ILE A 57 -14.83 0.65 -2.38
CA ILE A 57 -13.38 0.80 -2.18
C ILE A 57 -12.67 -0.50 -2.52
N ARG A 58 -13.18 -1.64 -2.05
CA ARG A 58 -12.60 -2.96 -2.30
C ARG A 58 -12.56 -3.27 -3.80
N GLU A 59 -13.66 -3.08 -4.51
CA GLU A 59 -13.71 -3.31 -5.95
C GLU A 59 -12.79 -2.35 -6.72
N THR A 60 -12.66 -1.11 -6.26
CA THR A 60 -11.71 -0.15 -6.84
C THR A 60 -10.27 -0.64 -6.72
N TYR A 61 -9.84 -1.11 -5.53
CA TYR A 61 -8.48 -1.62 -5.34
C TYR A 61 -8.24 -2.95 -6.07
N LYS A 62 -9.22 -3.83 -6.13
CA LYS A 62 -9.17 -5.06 -6.92
C LYS A 62 -8.92 -4.76 -8.40
N LYS A 63 -9.70 -3.86 -8.98
CA LYS A 63 -9.53 -3.43 -10.38
C LYS A 63 -8.15 -2.81 -10.63
N ARG A 64 -7.66 -1.97 -9.72
CA ARG A 64 -6.33 -1.35 -9.83
C ARG A 64 -5.22 -2.39 -9.75
N ARG A 65 -5.35 -3.38 -8.85
CA ARG A 65 -4.43 -4.51 -8.71
C ARG A 65 -4.32 -5.29 -10.01
N ASP A 66 -5.46 -5.69 -10.55
CA ASP A 66 -5.51 -6.53 -11.75
C ASP A 66 -4.92 -5.78 -12.96
N VAL A 67 -5.28 -4.49 -13.14
CA VAL A 67 -4.71 -3.64 -14.19
C VAL A 67 -3.21 -3.42 -14.00
N LEU A 68 -2.71 -3.27 -12.76
CA LEU A 68 -1.29 -3.10 -12.49
C LEU A 68 -0.51 -4.35 -12.89
N ILE A 69 -0.93 -5.52 -12.41
CA ILE A 69 -0.24 -6.78 -12.67
C ILE A 69 -0.19 -7.04 -14.17
N GLU A 70 -1.35 -7.02 -14.84
CA GLU A 70 -1.43 -7.24 -16.28
C GLU A 70 -0.56 -6.25 -17.08
N SER A 71 -0.62 -4.96 -16.74
CA SER A 71 0.10 -3.93 -17.48
C SER A 71 1.62 -4.01 -17.27
N PHE A 72 2.08 -4.34 -16.06
CA PHE A 72 3.50 -4.44 -15.74
C PHE A 72 4.11 -5.71 -16.35
N GLU A 73 3.40 -6.85 -16.30
CA GLU A 73 3.83 -8.08 -16.97
C GLU A 73 3.94 -7.88 -18.48
N ARG A 74 2.97 -7.22 -19.12
CA ARG A 74 3.05 -6.81 -20.54
C ARG A 74 4.18 -5.82 -20.84
N ALA A 75 4.63 -5.07 -19.83
CA ALA A 75 5.75 -4.16 -19.96
C ALA A 75 7.13 -4.87 -19.86
N GLY A 76 7.14 -6.18 -19.58
CA GLY A 76 8.36 -6.97 -19.44
C GLY A 76 8.78 -7.23 -17.98
N TRP A 77 7.93 -6.92 -17.01
CA TRP A 77 8.12 -7.39 -15.65
C TRP A 77 7.86 -8.89 -15.59
N ASP A 78 8.66 -9.64 -14.82
CA ASP A 78 8.36 -11.06 -14.57
C ASP A 78 7.03 -11.21 -13.80
N LYS A 79 6.54 -12.44 -13.68
CA LYS A 79 5.29 -12.74 -12.99
C LYS A 79 5.20 -12.09 -11.61
N ILE A 80 4.15 -11.31 -11.39
CA ILE A 80 3.86 -10.63 -10.13
C ILE A 80 2.75 -11.40 -9.41
N PRO A 81 3.00 -11.96 -8.20
CA PRO A 81 1.94 -12.59 -7.42
C PRO A 81 0.84 -11.60 -7.06
N ALA A 82 -0.41 -11.93 -7.37
CA ALA A 82 -1.55 -11.11 -7.00
C ALA A 82 -1.80 -11.20 -5.48
N PRO A 83 -1.76 -10.10 -4.73
CA PRO A 83 -2.12 -10.13 -3.32
C PRO A 83 -3.63 -10.34 -3.16
N GLU A 84 -4.04 -11.13 -2.17
CA GLU A 84 -5.46 -11.35 -1.86
C GLU A 84 -6.11 -10.15 -1.18
N ALA A 85 -5.31 -9.34 -0.50
CA ALA A 85 -5.77 -8.18 0.26
C ALA A 85 -4.77 -7.02 0.19
N SER A 86 -5.11 -5.90 0.83
CA SER A 86 -4.29 -4.70 0.93
C SER A 86 -4.37 -3.79 -0.31
N MET A 87 -3.86 -2.59 -0.11
CA MET A 87 -3.68 -1.57 -1.14
C MET A 87 -2.26 -1.57 -1.72
N PHE A 88 -1.50 -2.62 -1.49
CA PHE A 88 -0.10 -2.74 -1.93
C PHE A 88 0.12 -4.04 -2.68
N VAL A 89 0.98 -3.98 -3.70
CA VAL A 89 1.53 -5.15 -4.38
C VAL A 89 2.99 -5.30 -3.94
N TRP A 90 3.35 -6.48 -3.48
CA TRP A 90 4.72 -6.85 -3.14
C TRP A 90 5.30 -7.59 -4.34
N ALA A 91 6.00 -6.85 -5.20
CA ALA A 91 6.48 -7.36 -6.48
C ALA A 91 7.95 -7.79 -6.37
N PRO A 92 8.31 -9.01 -6.79
CA PRO A 92 9.70 -9.38 -6.94
C PRO A 92 10.36 -8.51 -8.01
N LEU A 93 11.65 -8.21 -7.83
CA LEU A 93 12.43 -7.54 -8.87
C LEU A 93 12.47 -8.41 -10.12
N PRO A 94 12.37 -7.83 -11.33
CA PRO A 94 12.58 -8.57 -12.56
C PRO A 94 13.96 -9.24 -12.56
N LYS A 95 14.04 -10.47 -13.08
CA LYS A 95 15.27 -11.27 -13.08
C LYS A 95 16.48 -10.51 -13.60
N LYS A 96 16.29 -9.72 -14.68
CA LYS A 96 17.33 -8.85 -15.28
C LYS A 96 17.95 -7.88 -14.26
N TYR A 97 17.16 -7.42 -13.27
CA TYR A 97 17.55 -6.39 -12.30
C TYR A 97 17.81 -6.92 -10.89
N LYS A 98 17.65 -8.24 -10.65
CA LYS A 98 17.76 -8.83 -9.31
C LYS A 98 19.11 -8.54 -8.64
N LYS A 99 20.22 -8.59 -9.41
CA LYS A 99 21.57 -8.29 -8.90
C LYS A 99 21.80 -6.81 -8.56
N MET A 100 20.94 -5.92 -9.05
CA MET A 100 21.02 -4.48 -8.80
C MET A 100 20.65 -4.11 -7.37
N GLY A 101 19.79 -4.89 -6.74
CA GLY A 101 19.21 -4.62 -5.42
C GLY A 101 18.02 -3.68 -5.47
N SER A 102 17.13 -3.80 -4.48
CA SER A 102 15.84 -3.10 -4.45
C SER A 102 15.97 -1.57 -4.36
N MET A 103 16.94 -1.07 -3.62
CA MET A 103 17.18 0.37 -3.46
C MET A 103 17.60 1.02 -4.78
N LYS A 104 18.60 0.46 -5.46
CA LYS A 104 19.10 0.99 -6.73
C LYS A 104 18.06 0.86 -7.83
N PHE A 105 17.33 -0.26 -7.84
CA PHE A 105 16.23 -0.48 -8.79
C PHE A 105 15.11 0.57 -8.63
N ALA A 106 14.64 0.81 -7.40
CA ALA A 106 13.61 1.83 -7.12
C ALA A 106 14.07 3.23 -7.54
N LYS A 107 15.34 3.59 -7.26
CA LYS A 107 15.93 4.86 -7.69
C LYS A 107 15.97 4.97 -9.22
N ASN A 108 16.35 3.91 -9.91
CA ASN A 108 16.41 3.91 -11.39
C ASN A 108 15.02 4.02 -12.02
N LEU A 109 14.00 3.35 -11.46
CA LEU A 109 12.61 3.51 -11.92
C LEU A 109 12.13 4.94 -11.77
N MET A 110 12.48 5.59 -10.67
CA MET A 110 12.08 6.99 -10.43
C MET A 110 12.75 7.94 -11.41
N ILE A 111 14.05 7.76 -11.69
CA ILE A 111 14.83 8.67 -12.55
C ILE A 111 14.54 8.43 -14.03
N ASN A 112 14.44 7.17 -14.48
CA ASN A 112 14.42 6.81 -15.90
C ASN A 112 13.03 6.40 -16.40
N ALA A 113 12.06 6.18 -15.50
CA ALA A 113 10.71 5.79 -15.88
C ALA A 113 9.61 6.66 -15.23
N ASP A 114 9.97 7.67 -14.42
CA ASP A 114 9.01 8.50 -13.66
C ASP A 114 8.04 7.67 -12.81
N VAL A 115 8.53 6.53 -12.26
CA VAL A 115 7.73 5.60 -11.45
C VAL A 115 8.36 5.45 -10.08
N ALA A 116 7.66 5.92 -9.04
CA ALA A 116 8.08 5.79 -7.66
C ALA A 116 7.52 4.51 -7.04
N VAL A 117 8.40 3.68 -6.49
CA VAL A 117 8.07 2.47 -5.72
C VAL A 117 8.90 2.45 -4.44
N ALA A 118 8.41 1.80 -3.39
CA ALA A 118 9.19 1.64 -2.17
C ALA A 118 10.14 0.43 -2.30
N PRO A 119 11.46 0.59 -2.09
CA PRO A 119 12.39 -0.54 -2.11
C PRO A 119 12.10 -1.49 -0.95
N GLY A 120 12.17 -2.80 -1.21
CA GLY A 120 11.87 -3.80 -0.19
C GLY A 120 12.83 -3.76 1.00
N LEU A 121 14.10 -3.41 0.76
CA LEU A 121 15.10 -3.23 1.82
C LEU A 121 14.65 -2.23 2.91
N ALA A 122 13.81 -1.23 2.58
CA ALA A 122 13.25 -0.29 3.55
C ALA A 122 12.34 -0.96 4.60
N PHE A 123 11.92 -2.21 4.35
CA PHE A 123 11.10 -3.02 5.27
C PHE A 123 11.90 -4.08 6.01
N GLY A 124 13.23 -4.01 5.94
CA GLY A 124 14.15 -4.94 6.56
C GLY A 124 14.89 -5.83 5.54
N LYS A 125 15.93 -6.53 6.00
CA LYS A 125 16.81 -7.36 5.15
C LYS A 125 16.04 -8.43 4.35
N GLY A 126 14.96 -9.00 4.91
CA GLY A 126 14.09 -9.97 4.22
C GLY A 126 13.30 -9.39 3.05
N GLY A 127 13.23 -8.06 2.93
CA GLY A 127 12.59 -7.38 1.81
C GLY A 127 13.49 -7.17 0.60
N GLU A 128 14.79 -7.51 0.70
CA GLU A 128 15.68 -7.38 -0.44
C GLU A 128 15.24 -8.30 -1.60
N GLY A 129 15.35 -7.80 -2.82
CA GLY A 129 14.85 -8.49 -4.01
C GLY A 129 13.39 -8.22 -4.36
N PHE A 130 12.73 -7.32 -3.61
CA PHE A 130 11.34 -6.92 -3.85
C PHE A 130 11.19 -5.39 -3.88
N VAL A 131 10.06 -4.94 -4.41
CA VAL A 131 9.55 -3.56 -4.26
C VAL A 131 8.09 -3.59 -3.85
N ARG A 132 7.67 -2.60 -3.06
CA ARG A 132 6.27 -2.39 -2.72
C ARG A 132 5.67 -1.31 -3.62
N ILE A 133 4.59 -1.64 -4.29
CA ILE A 133 3.87 -0.74 -5.21
C ILE A 133 2.51 -0.41 -4.58
N GLY A 134 2.20 0.88 -4.46
CA GLY A 134 0.89 1.34 -3.96
C GLY A 134 -0.15 1.38 -5.07
N LEU A 135 -1.36 0.90 -4.77
CA LEU A 135 -2.52 0.93 -5.68
C LEU A 135 -3.31 2.24 -5.54
N VAL A 136 -2.62 3.34 -5.22
CA VAL A 136 -3.25 4.64 -4.89
C VAL A 136 -3.68 5.42 -6.13
N GLU A 137 -3.06 5.16 -7.28
CA GLU A 137 -3.34 5.83 -8.52
C GLU A 137 -4.50 5.19 -9.31
N ASN A 138 -5.11 5.96 -10.20
CA ASN A 138 -6.14 5.45 -11.11
C ASN A 138 -5.55 4.53 -12.19
N THR A 139 -6.41 3.75 -12.86
CA THR A 139 -5.98 2.76 -13.85
C THR A 139 -5.29 3.36 -15.06
N GLN A 140 -5.55 4.63 -15.41
CA GLN A 140 -4.89 5.31 -16.53
C GLN A 140 -3.44 5.62 -16.17
N ARG A 141 -3.20 6.15 -14.96
CA ARG A 141 -1.84 6.40 -14.45
C ARG A 141 -1.04 5.11 -14.28
N ILE A 142 -1.69 4.03 -13.83
CA ILE A 142 -1.06 2.70 -13.74
C ILE A 142 -0.59 2.23 -15.13
N ARG A 143 -1.43 2.35 -16.15
CA ARG A 143 -1.05 2.01 -17.55
C ARG A 143 0.05 2.93 -18.09
N GLN A 144 0.04 4.21 -17.72
CA GLN A 144 1.12 5.13 -18.11
C GLN A 144 2.45 4.72 -17.46
N ALA A 145 2.45 4.38 -16.17
CA ALA A 145 3.62 3.84 -15.48
C ALA A 145 4.16 2.58 -16.18
N ALA A 146 3.28 1.65 -16.58
CA ALA A 146 3.68 0.47 -17.34
C ALA A 146 4.35 0.80 -18.68
N LYS A 147 3.84 1.81 -19.42
CA LYS A 147 4.47 2.26 -20.67
C LYS A 147 5.87 2.83 -20.43
N ASN A 148 6.04 3.59 -19.36
CA ASN A 148 7.34 4.17 -18.99
C ASN A 148 8.33 3.07 -18.58
N ILE A 149 7.89 2.11 -17.78
CA ILE A 149 8.68 0.93 -17.40
C ILE A 149 9.13 0.15 -18.64
N LYS A 150 8.21 -0.09 -19.60
CA LYS A 150 8.54 -0.77 -20.85
C LYS A 150 9.65 -0.07 -21.63
N LYS A 151 9.60 1.27 -21.73
CA LYS A 151 10.66 2.04 -22.35
C LYS A 151 11.99 1.83 -21.63
N TYR A 152 12.00 1.97 -20.32
CA TYR A 152 13.21 1.77 -19.50
C TYR A 152 13.77 0.35 -19.59
N PHE A 153 12.94 -0.68 -19.68
CA PHE A 153 13.39 -2.07 -19.79
C PHE A 153 14.00 -2.41 -21.17
N ASN A 154 13.68 -1.62 -22.18
CA ASN A 154 14.18 -1.80 -23.56
C ASN A 154 15.42 -0.94 -23.86
N THR A 155 15.86 -0.09 -22.92
CA THR A 155 17.16 0.59 -22.96
C THR A 155 18.25 -0.27 -22.33
#